data_f699e013b8ef303ce08c5925af4bbf00
#
_entry.id   f699e013b8ef303ce08c5925af4bbf00
#
_cell.length_a   1.000
_cell.length_b   1.000
_cell.length_c   1.000
_cell.angle_alpha   90.00
_cell.angle_beta   90.00
_cell.angle_gamma   90.00
#
_symmetry.space_group_name_H-M   'P 1'
#
loop_
_entity.id
_entity.type
_entity.pdbx_description
1 polymer ?
#
loop_
_entity_poly.entity_id
_entity_poly.type
_entity_poly.pdbx_seq_one_letter_code
_entity_poly.pdbx_strand_id
1 'polypeptide(L)'
;MRKIREIIGMERSLHVQVISKNSDEMVAEAHRILKEIDDQVYIKVPVSYEGIKAIKALKAEGVKVTATAVYDLMQAYMALAAEADYIAPYVNRIGNLGADPMDLISNLSDRIAVDGYNTKIVAASFKGVQQVRDSFNYGAHAITAPVAVLKQIFANPNIEKAVDDFNKDWYAMYGENVGICEL
;
A
#
# COMPACT_ATOMS: atom_id res chain seq x y z
N MET A 1 0.76 13.81 -10.33
CA MET A 1 1.15 12.40 -10.49
C MET A 1 2.37 12.22 -11.39
N ARG A 2 2.47 12.90 -12.56
CA ARG A 2 3.66 12.84 -13.44
C ARG A 2 4.98 13.06 -12.69
N LYS A 3 5.08 14.14 -11.89
CA LYS A 3 6.28 14.41 -11.08
C LYS A 3 6.62 13.29 -10.09
N ILE A 4 5.63 12.59 -9.55
CA ILE A 4 5.87 11.41 -8.69
C ILE A 4 6.45 10.29 -9.54
N ARG A 5 5.89 10.03 -10.73
CA ARG A 5 6.40 9.00 -11.64
C ARG A 5 7.85 9.28 -12.06
N GLU A 6 8.20 10.53 -12.35
CA GLU A 6 9.58 10.94 -12.65
C GLU A 6 10.56 10.61 -11.52
N ILE A 7 10.11 10.80 -10.25
CA ILE A 7 10.95 10.53 -9.06
C ILE A 7 11.11 9.03 -8.81
N ILE A 8 9.99 8.26 -8.89
CA ILE A 8 10.01 6.83 -8.52
C ILE A 8 10.45 5.90 -9.66
N GLY A 9 10.51 6.41 -10.90
CA GLY A 9 10.82 5.63 -12.09
C GLY A 9 9.76 4.61 -12.45
N MET A 10 10.06 3.73 -13.41
CA MET A 10 9.15 2.66 -13.87
C MET A 10 9.24 1.38 -13.02
N GLU A 11 10.29 1.23 -12.25
CA GLU A 11 10.54 0.06 -11.37
C GLU A 11 9.59 0.01 -10.16
N ARG A 12 8.93 1.11 -9.82
CA ARG A 12 8.02 1.22 -8.69
C ARG A 12 6.57 1.36 -9.15
N SER A 13 5.65 0.64 -8.49
CA SER A 13 4.23 0.75 -8.80
C SER A 13 3.70 2.14 -8.39
N LEU A 14 2.90 2.73 -9.26
CA LEU A 14 2.16 3.96 -8.99
C LEU A 14 0.66 3.64 -9.04
N HIS A 15 -0.06 4.01 -7.99
CA HIS A 15 -1.49 3.75 -7.87
C HIS A 15 -2.24 5.07 -7.81
N VAL A 16 -3.17 5.30 -8.75
CA VAL A 16 -3.92 6.57 -8.88
C VAL A 16 -5.42 6.29 -8.85
N GLN A 17 -6.16 7.01 -8.01
CA GLN A 17 -7.56 6.77 -7.76
C GLN A 17 -8.46 7.58 -8.71
N VAL A 18 -9.51 6.93 -9.25
CA VAL A 18 -10.66 7.57 -9.89
C VAL A 18 -11.59 8.16 -8.82
N ILE A 19 -12.35 9.21 -9.17
CA ILE A 19 -13.18 9.95 -8.21
C ILE A 19 -14.68 9.90 -8.52
N SER A 20 -15.07 9.50 -9.73
CA SER A 20 -16.46 9.37 -10.13
C SER A 20 -17.21 8.27 -9.38
N LYS A 21 -18.54 8.30 -9.41
CA LYS A 21 -19.41 7.33 -8.74
C LYS A 21 -20.05 6.34 -9.72
N ASN A 22 -20.03 6.65 -10.99
CA ASN A 22 -20.60 5.86 -12.08
C ASN A 22 -19.51 5.05 -12.77
N SER A 23 -19.79 3.81 -13.18
CA SER A 23 -18.78 2.91 -13.74
C SER A 23 -18.18 3.43 -15.05
N ASP A 24 -19.00 3.99 -15.95
CA ASP A 24 -18.53 4.47 -17.26
C ASP A 24 -17.61 5.69 -17.09
N GLU A 25 -17.96 6.58 -16.17
CA GLU A 25 -17.11 7.72 -15.82
C GLU A 25 -15.79 7.27 -15.17
N MET A 26 -15.82 6.26 -14.27
CA MET A 26 -14.60 5.70 -13.68
C MET A 26 -13.67 5.12 -14.76
N VAL A 27 -14.22 4.43 -15.76
CA VAL A 27 -13.46 3.89 -16.90
C VAL A 27 -12.88 5.02 -17.73
N ALA A 28 -13.66 6.07 -18.03
CA ALA A 28 -13.16 7.24 -18.77
C ALA A 28 -12.03 7.98 -18.02
N GLU A 29 -12.18 8.14 -16.70
CA GLU A 29 -11.12 8.70 -15.84
C GLU A 29 -9.87 7.82 -15.83
N ALA A 30 -10.03 6.49 -15.78
CA ALA A 30 -8.90 5.55 -15.87
C ALA A 30 -8.11 5.71 -17.16
N HIS A 31 -8.80 5.74 -18.31
CA HIS A 31 -8.15 5.98 -19.61
C HIS A 31 -7.44 7.35 -19.65
N ARG A 32 -8.03 8.38 -19.06
CA ARG A 32 -7.40 9.69 -18.96
C ARG A 32 -6.14 9.66 -18.10
N ILE A 33 -6.16 8.96 -16.97
CA ILE A 33 -5.00 8.79 -16.07
C ILE A 33 -3.88 8.07 -16.80
N LEU A 34 -4.17 6.95 -17.48
CA LEU A 34 -3.18 6.17 -18.23
C LEU A 34 -2.56 6.99 -19.35
N LYS A 35 -3.37 7.72 -20.12
CA LYS A 35 -2.89 8.61 -21.21
C LYS A 35 -1.98 9.72 -20.68
N GLU A 36 -2.29 10.28 -19.50
CA GLU A 36 -1.58 11.43 -18.94
C GLU A 36 -0.30 11.05 -18.18
N ILE A 37 -0.16 9.80 -17.77
CA ILE A 37 0.98 9.34 -16.97
C ILE A 37 1.74 8.25 -17.72
N ASP A 38 1.26 7.02 -17.72
CA ASP A 38 1.75 5.84 -18.45
C ASP A 38 0.80 4.65 -18.28
N ASP A 39 0.99 3.60 -19.07
CA ASP A 39 0.20 2.36 -19.08
C ASP A 39 0.53 1.40 -17.93
N GLN A 40 1.54 1.69 -17.12
CA GLN A 40 1.94 0.87 -15.96
C GLN A 40 1.27 1.31 -14.65
N VAL A 41 0.49 2.39 -14.69
CA VAL A 41 -0.26 2.87 -13.51
C VAL A 41 -1.34 1.88 -13.12
N TYR A 42 -1.42 1.58 -11.83
CA TYR A 42 -2.56 0.87 -11.25
C TYR A 42 -3.70 1.86 -10.97
N ILE A 43 -4.84 1.63 -11.60
CA ILE A 43 -6.04 2.45 -11.38
C ILE A 43 -6.71 2.01 -10.09
N LYS A 44 -6.83 2.91 -9.12
CA LYS A 44 -7.54 2.61 -7.86
C LYS A 44 -9.02 2.88 -8.02
N VAL A 45 -9.84 1.85 -7.86
CA VAL A 45 -11.31 1.88 -8.00
C VAL A 45 -11.96 1.48 -6.68
N PRO A 46 -12.86 2.30 -6.11
CA PRO A 46 -13.60 1.93 -4.88
C PRO A 46 -14.50 0.72 -5.10
N VAL A 47 -14.61 -0.17 -4.10
CA VAL A 47 -15.41 -1.42 -4.16
C VAL A 47 -16.93 -1.18 -3.99
N SER A 48 -17.48 -0.18 -4.64
CA SER A 48 -18.90 0.01 -4.77
C SER A 48 -19.49 -0.92 -5.85
N TYR A 49 -20.80 -1.02 -5.95
CA TYR A 49 -21.46 -1.77 -7.03
C TYR A 49 -21.00 -1.30 -8.43
N GLU A 50 -20.98 0.02 -8.65
CA GLU A 50 -20.46 0.61 -9.89
C GLU A 50 -18.95 0.42 -10.03
N GLY A 51 -18.21 0.45 -8.91
CA GLY A 51 -16.77 0.19 -8.91
C GLY A 51 -16.41 -1.23 -9.33
N ILE A 52 -17.15 -2.25 -8.90
CA ILE A 52 -16.95 -3.64 -9.36
C ILE A 52 -17.22 -3.78 -10.86
N LYS A 53 -18.24 -3.10 -11.41
CA LYS A 53 -18.44 -3.04 -12.86
C LYS A 53 -17.25 -2.41 -13.59
N ALA A 54 -16.78 -1.28 -13.08
CA ALA A 54 -15.60 -0.57 -13.65
C ALA A 54 -14.35 -1.45 -13.58
N ILE A 55 -14.09 -2.15 -12.46
CA ILE A 55 -12.97 -3.09 -12.32
C ILE A 55 -13.04 -4.16 -13.40
N LYS A 56 -14.21 -4.81 -13.58
CA LYS A 56 -14.37 -5.84 -14.63
C LYS A 56 -14.15 -5.31 -16.03
N ALA A 57 -14.66 -4.11 -16.35
CA ALA A 57 -14.45 -3.48 -17.65
C ALA A 57 -12.96 -3.19 -17.89
N LEU A 58 -12.29 -2.56 -16.94
CA LEU A 58 -10.86 -2.26 -17.02
C LEU A 58 -9.98 -3.52 -17.11
N LYS A 59 -10.32 -4.57 -16.36
CA LYS A 59 -9.60 -5.84 -16.42
C LYS A 59 -9.78 -6.52 -17.77
N ALA A 60 -10.94 -6.44 -18.41
CA ALA A 60 -11.18 -6.95 -19.76
C ALA A 60 -10.30 -6.24 -20.83
N GLU A 61 -9.90 -5.00 -20.56
CA GLU A 61 -8.97 -4.22 -21.40
C GLU A 61 -7.49 -4.43 -21.03
N GLY A 62 -7.18 -5.28 -20.03
CA GLY A 62 -5.82 -5.52 -19.56
C GLY A 62 -5.25 -4.42 -18.66
N VAL A 63 -6.08 -3.49 -18.20
CA VAL A 63 -5.65 -2.42 -17.30
C VAL A 63 -5.34 -2.97 -15.92
N LYS A 64 -4.27 -2.45 -15.29
CA LYS A 64 -3.90 -2.78 -13.91
C LYS A 64 -4.80 -2.07 -12.91
N VAL A 65 -5.41 -2.82 -12.00
CA VAL A 65 -6.43 -2.29 -11.09
C VAL A 65 -6.09 -2.59 -9.63
N THR A 66 -6.31 -1.58 -8.77
CA THR A 66 -6.34 -1.72 -7.32
C THR A 66 -7.77 -1.47 -6.81
N ALA A 67 -8.42 -2.48 -6.30
CA ALA A 67 -9.69 -2.33 -5.59
C ALA A 67 -9.43 -1.64 -4.23
N THR A 68 -10.07 -0.52 -3.98
CA THR A 68 -9.81 0.31 -2.79
C THR A 68 -11.08 0.60 -2.00
N ALA A 69 -10.92 1.23 -0.81
CA ALA A 69 -12.02 1.46 0.13
C ALA A 69 -12.71 0.15 0.56
N VAL A 70 -11.91 -0.88 0.80
CA VAL A 70 -12.39 -2.18 1.26
C VAL A 70 -12.54 -2.14 2.78
N TYR A 71 -13.74 -2.40 3.27
CA TYR A 71 -14.07 -2.40 4.71
C TYR A 71 -14.58 -3.76 5.20
N ASP A 72 -14.93 -4.66 4.30
CA ASP A 72 -15.57 -5.93 4.59
C ASP A 72 -15.00 -7.05 3.73
N LEU A 73 -14.95 -8.27 4.26
CA LEU A 73 -14.39 -9.44 3.59
C LEU A 73 -15.15 -9.80 2.31
N MET A 74 -16.49 -9.62 2.30
CA MET A 74 -17.29 -9.91 1.08
C MET A 74 -17.00 -8.89 -0.03
N GLN A 75 -16.73 -7.62 0.30
CA GLN A 75 -16.26 -6.63 -0.66
C GLN A 75 -14.89 -7.04 -1.25
N ALA A 76 -13.98 -7.54 -0.41
CA ALA A 76 -12.70 -8.06 -0.85
C ALA A 76 -12.87 -9.26 -1.80
N TYR A 77 -13.75 -10.19 -1.50
CA TYR A 77 -14.05 -11.34 -2.37
C TYR A 77 -14.69 -10.94 -3.70
N MET A 78 -15.55 -9.92 -3.72
CA MET A 78 -16.09 -9.37 -4.96
C MET A 78 -14.99 -8.75 -5.84
N ALA A 79 -14.07 -8.04 -5.23
CA ALA A 79 -12.89 -7.48 -5.93
C ALA A 79 -11.96 -8.59 -6.45
N LEU A 80 -11.77 -9.67 -5.67
CA LEU A 80 -11.00 -10.84 -6.05
C LEU A 80 -11.63 -11.55 -7.27
N ALA A 81 -12.94 -11.78 -7.22
CA ALA A 81 -13.71 -12.37 -8.33
C ALA A 81 -13.77 -11.47 -9.59
N ALA A 82 -13.54 -10.16 -9.44
CA ALA A 82 -13.38 -9.21 -10.53
C ALA A 82 -11.91 -9.12 -11.02
N GLU A 83 -11.02 -9.98 -10.52
CA GLU A 83 -9.60 -10.11 -10.90
C GLU A 83 -8.77 -8.84 -10.69
N ALA A 84 -9.09 -8.04 -9.65
CA ALA A 84 -8.27 -6.89 -9.28
C ALA A 84 -6.83 -7.34 -8.96
N ASP A 85 -5.82 -6.62 -9.47
CA ASP A 85 -4.40 -6.96 -9.23
C ASP A 85 -3.97 -6.70 -7.79
N TYR A 86 -4.59 -5.68 -7.18
CA TYR A 86 -4.42 -5.37 -5.76
C TYR A 86 -5.77 -5.15 -5.09
N ILE A 87 -5.87 -5.55 -3.82
CA ILE A 87 -6.99 -5.26 -2.94
C ILE A 87 -6.46 -4.49 -1.73
N ALA A 88 -7.09 -3.34 -1.41
CA ALA A 88 -6.62 -2.41 -0.38
C ALA A 88 -7.60 -2.31 0.81
N PRO A 89 -7.51 -3.20 1.82
CA PRO A 89 -8.25 -3.07 3.08
C PRO A 89 -7.83 -1.80 3.84
N TYR A 90 -8.82 -1.11 4.41
CA TYR A 90 -8.60 0.13 5.17
C TYR A 90 -8.48 -0.15 6.67
N VAL A 91 -7.31 -0.60 7.10
CA VAL A 91 -6.99 -1.15 8.43
C VAL A 91 -7.53 -0.30 9.59
N ASN A 92 -7.10 0.95 9.69
CA ASN A 92 -7.56 1.80 10.80
C ASN A 92 -9.07 2.09 10.74
N ARG A 93 -9.64 2.23 9.55
CA ARG A 93 -11.06 2.53 9.41
C ARG A 93 -11.94 1.33 9.74
N ILE A 94 -11.51 0.12 9.39
CA ILE A 94 -12.18 -1.12 9.79
C ILE A 94 -12.19 -1.24 11.31
N GLY A 95 -11.04 -1.01 11.96
CA GLY A 95 -10.95 -1.01 13.42
C GLY A 95 -11.86 0.03 14.08
N ASN A 96 -11.98 1.23 13.49
CA ASN A 96 -12.90 2.27 13.99
C ASN A 96 -14.39 1.90 13.88
N LEU A 97 -14.72 0.96 13.00
CA LEU A 97 -16.07 0.39 12.89
C LEU A 97 -16.31 -0.78 13.85
N GLY A 98 -15.31 -1.13 14.68
CA GLY A 98 -15.41 -2.23 15.64
C GLY A 98 -15.17 -3.63 15.04
N ALA A 99 -14.72 -3.72 13.78
CA ALA A 99 -14.32 -4.97 13.15
C ALA A 99 -12.82 -5.20 13.25
N ASP A 100 -12.37 -6.46 13.16
CA ASP A 100 -10.95 -6.81 13.15
C ASP A 100 -10.39 -6.76 11.70
N PRO A 101 -9.52 -5.81 11.36
CA PRO A 101 -8.92 -5.75 10.05
C PRO A 101 -7.93 -6.88 9.78
N MET A 102 -7.36 -7.50 10.82
CA MET A 102 -6.41 -8.60 10.67
C MET A 102 -7.13 -9.90 10.28
N ASP A 103 -8.32 -10.12 10.80
CA ASP A 103 -9.18 -11.21 10.37
C ASP A 103 -9.52 -11.11 8.88
N LEU A 104 -9.86 -9.91 8.40
CA LEU A 104 -10.10 -9.67 6.97
C LEU A 104 -8.86 -9.98 6.13
N ILE A 105 -7.67 -9.48 6.53
CA ILE A 105 -6.43 -9.67 5.78
C ILE A 105 -6.05 -11.16 5.73
N SER A 106 -6.13 -11.86 6.86
CA SER A 106 -5.81 -13.29 6.95
C SER A 106 -6.73 -14.13 6.05
N ASN A 107 -8.04 -13.98 6.20
CA ASN A 107 -9.01 -14.73 5.39
C ASN A 107 -8.87 -14.45 3.89
N LEU A 108 -8.59 -13.18 3.52
CA LEU A 108 -8.34 -12.82 2.12
C LEU A 108 -7.04 -13.44 1.61
N SER A 109 -5.98 -13.42 2.41
CA SER A 109 -4.68 -14.02 2.07
C SER A 109 -4.81 -15.53 1.85
N ASP A 110 -5.51 -16.21 2.74
CA ASP A 110 -5.76 -17.65 2.62
C ASP A 110 -6.56 -17.98 1.36
N ARG A 111 -7.60 -17.19 1.06
CA ARG A 111 -8.41 -17.38 -0.16
C ARG A 111 -7.58 -17.18 -1.42
N ILE A 112 -6.74 -16.15 -1.47
CA ILE A 112 -5.83 -15.89 -2.60
C ILE A 112 -4.90 -17.10 -2.82
N ALA A 113 -4.32 -17.63 -1.73
CA ALA A 113 -3.40 -18.76 -1.79
C ALA A 113 -4.09 -20.06 -2.22
N VAL A 114 -5.25 -20.38 -1.64
CA VAL A 114 -5.99 -21.63 -1.90
C VAL A 114 -6.51 -21.69 -3.34
N ASP A 115 -7.03 -20.60 -3.87
CA ASP A 115 -7.60 -20.57 -5.22
C ASP A 115 -6.56 -20.19 -6.29
N GLY A 116 -5.32 -19.86 -5.90
CA GLY A 116 -4.22 -19.56 -6.82
C GLY A 116 -4.37 -18.24 -7.58
N TYR A 117 -5.00 -17.23 -6.96
CA TYR A 117 -5.10 -15.91 -7.56
C TYR A 117 -3.75 -15.17 -7.59
N ASN A 118 -3.51 -14.39 -8.64
CA ASN A 118 -2.33 -13.51 -8.73
C ASN A 118 -2.52 -12.16 -8.00
N THR A 119 -3.68 -11.94 -7.39
CA THR A 119 -4.03 -10.74 -6.64
C THR A 119 -3.13 -10.58 -5.42
N LYS A 120 -2.75 -9.34 -5.11
CA LYS A 120 -1.96 -8.99 -3.92
C LYS A 120 -2.76 -8.11 -2.98
N ILE A 121 -2.48 -8.21 -1.68
CA ILE A 121 -3.06 -7.34 -0.67
C ILE A 121 -2.10 -6.16 -0.45
N VAL A 122 -2.60 -4.92 -0.65
CA VAL A 122 -1.91 -3.67 -0.30
C VAL A 122 -2.68 -2.98 0.83
N ALA A 123 -2.38 -3.33 2.07
CA ALA A 123 -3.09 -2.78 3.22
C ALA A 123 -2.87 -1.25 3.33
N ALA A 124 -3.90 -0.53 3.73
CA ALA A 124 -3.94 0.93 3.68
C ALA A 124 -4.61 1.54 4.91
N SER A 125 -4.58 2.88 5.02
CA SER A 125 -5.25 3.62 6.09
C SER A 125 -4.65 3.33 7.47
N PHE A 126 -3.36 3.60 7.64
CA PHE A 126 -2.65 3.40 8.91
C PHE A 126 -2.57 4.65 9.77
N LYS A 127 -2.54 4.48 11.10
CA LYS A 127 -2.31 5.52 12.11
C LYS A 127 -1.12 5.23 13.02
N GLY A 128 -0.60 4.00 13.00
CA GLY A 128 0.55 3.60 13.80
C GLY A 128 1.32 2.44 13.21
N VAL A 129 2.56 2.28 13.65
CA VAL A 129 3.49 1.23 13.17
C VAL A 129 3.00 -0.17 13.51
N GLN A 130 2.31 -0.34 14.65
CA GLN A 130 1.77 -1.64 15.04
C GLN A 130 0.81 -2.17 13.96
N GLN A 131 -0.11 -1.33 13.46
CA GLN A 131 -1.04 -1.74 12.41
C GLN A 131 -0.30 -2.18 11.14
N VAL A 132 0.79 -1.50 10.78
CA VAL A 132 1.64 -1.87 9.62
C VAL A 132 2.27 -3.24 9.83
N ARG A 133 2.93 -3.46 10.99
CA ARG A 133 3.55 -4.74 11.35
C ARG A 133 2.53 -5.87 11.33
N ASP A 134 1.40 -5.67 11.98
CA ASP A 134 0.37 -6.68 12.10
C ASP A 134 -0.20 -7.04 10.72
N SER A 135 -0.40 -6.05 9.81
CA SER A 135 -0.84 -6.31 8.45
C SER A 135 0.10 -7.28 7.70
N PHE A 136 1.41 -7.11 7.82
CA PHE A 136 2.37 -8.04 7.22
C PHE A 136 2.33 -9.42 7.87
N ASN A 137 2.22 -9.49 9.20
CA ASN A 137 2.14 -10.76 9.93
C ASN A 137 0.92 -11.59 9.55
N TYR A 138 -0.17 -10.94 9.13
CA TYR A 138 -1.41 -11.58 8.71
C TYR A 138 -1.56 -11.75 7.20
N GLY A 139 -0.51 -11.49 6.41
CA GLY A 139 -0.45 -11.86 4.99
C GLY A 139 -0.62 -10.71 4.01
N ALA A 140 -0.54 -9.44 4.42
CA ALA A 140 -0.44 -8.35 3.48
C ALA A 140 0.88 -8.42 2.69
N HIS A 141 0.80 -8.28 1.38
CA HIS A 141 1.97 -8.31 0.48
C HIS A 141 2.69 -6.96 0.41
N ALA A 142 1.95 -5.88 0.64
CA ALA A 142 2.43 -4.52 0.59
C ALA A 142 1.59 -3.60 1.50
N ILE A 143 2.10 -2.41 1.77
CA ILE A 143 1.37 -1.38 2.50
C ILE A 143 1.46 -0.03 1.77
N THR A 144 0.47 0.82 2.00
CA THR A 144 0.55 2.25 1.70
C THR A 144 0.22 3.04 2.96
N ALA A 145 1.21 3.77 3.47
CA ALA A 145 1.14 4.48 4.74
C ALA A 145 1.55 5.95 4.58
N PRO A 146 1.02 6.86 5.42
CA PRO A 146 1.52 8.23 5.50
C PRO A 146 3.00 8.26 5.90
N VAL A 147 3.76 9.23 5.37
CA VAL A 147 5.18 9.42 5.72
C VAL A 147 5.38 9.55 7.24
N ALA A 148 4.44 10.18 7.95
CA ALA A 148 4.48 10.29 9.41
C ALA A 148 4.50 8.93 10.12
N VAL A 149 3.74 7.94 9.62
CA VAL A 149 3.75 6.57 10.17
C VAL A 149 5.07 5.87 9.85
N LEU A 150 5.60 6.04 8.64
CA LEU A 150 6.88 5.45 8.26
C LEU A 150 8.05 6.04 9.08
N LYS A 151 8.03 7.34 9.36
CA LYS A 151 9.04 7.97 10.23
C LYS A 151 9.03 7.42 11.66
N GLN A 152 7.87 7.01 12.18
CA GLN A 152 7.78 6.41 13.52
C GLN A 152 8.58 5.10 13.65
N ILE A 153 8.81 4.37 12.56
CA ILE A 153 9.61 3.15 12.55
C ILE A 153 11.05 3.43 13.03
N PHE A 154 11.56 4.61 12.67
CA PHE A 154 12.92 5.04 12.99
C PHE A 154 13.01 5.94 14.24
N ALA A 155 11.89 6.36 14.81
CA ALA A 155 11.83 7.24 15.97
C ALA A 155 12.00 6.44 17.30
N ASN A 156 12.98 5.54 17.35
CA ASN A 156 13.32 4.78 18.55
C ASN A 156 14.53 5.44 19.24
N PRO A 157 14.39 6.00 20.47
CA PRO A 157 15.49 6.68 21.15
C PRO A 157 16.71 5.78 21.41
N ASN A 158 16.53 4.45 21.43
CA ASN A 158 17.65 3.53 21.56
C ASN A 158 18.58 3.52 20.33
N ILE A 159 18.10 3.95 19.16
CA ILE A 159 18.95 4.07 17.96
C ILE A 159 19.92 5.23 18.15
N GLU A 160 19.45 6.42 18.55
CA GLU A 160 20.31 7.57 18.86
C GLU A 160 21.34 7.20 19.95
N LYS A 161 20.85 6.60 21.05
CA LYS A 161 21.73 6.17 22.13
C LYS A 161 22.83 5.21 21.64
N ALA A 162 22.49 4.24 20.80
CA ALA A 162 23.48 3.32 20.24
C ALA A 162 24.53 4.04 19.37
N VAL A 163 24.11 5.01 18.56
CA VAL A 163 25.01 5.83 17.76
C VAL A 163 25.95 6.67 18.65
N ASP A 164 25.40 7.26 19.72
CA ASP A 164 26.23 8.02 20.69
C ASP A 164 27.24 7.12 21.40
N ASP A 165 26.85 5.91 21.81
CA ASP A 165 27.74 4.92 22.43
C ASP A 165 28.86 4.52 21.44
N PHE A 166 28.54 4.27 20.13
CA PHE A 166 29.54 3.97 19.10
C PHE A 166 30.50 5.13 18.87
N ASN A 167 30.02 6.37 18.81
CA ASN A 167 30.85 7.56 18.67
C ASN A 167 31.79 7.72 19.88
N LYS A 168 31.30 7.48 21.09
CA LYS A 168 32.09 7.55 22.31
C LYS A 168 33.25 6.54 22.29
N ASP A 169 32.97 5.29 21.91
CA ASP A 169 33.99 4.24 21.81
C ASP A 169 35.03 4.59 20.72
N TRP A 170 34.58 5.11 19.59
CA TRP A 170 35.45 5.56 18.50
C TRP A 170 36.38 6.69 18.94
N TYR A 171 35.81 7.75 19.55
CA TYR A 171 36.61 8.91 20.00
C TYR A 171 37.57 8.56 21.16
N ALA A 172 37.25 7.57 21.97
CA ALA A 172 38.17 7.06 22.98
C ALA A 172 39.41 6.40 22.37
N MET A 173 39.26 5.81 21.16
CA MET A 173 40.37 5.11 20.47
C MET A 173 41.18 6.04 19.57
N TYR A 174 40.53 6.93 18.83
CA TYR A 174 41.17 7.73 17.75
C TYR A 174 41.24 9.23 18.06
N GLY A 175 40.62 9.69 19.15
CA GLY A 175 40.59 11.11 19.54
C GLY A 175 39.27 11.81 19.15
N GLU A 176 38.96 12.87 19.90
CA GLU A 176 37.76 13.67 19.63
C GLU A 176 37.82 14.32 18.24
N ASN A 177 36.69 14.25 17.50
CA ASN A 177 36.51 14.82 16.17
C ASN A 177 37.32 14.16 15.03
N VAL A 178 37.89 13.00 15.22
CA VAL A 178 38.51 12.21 14.14
C VAL A 178 37.43 11.34 13.51
N GLY A 179 37.05 11.66 12.28
CA GLY A 179 36.07 10.86 11.49
C GLY A 179 36.77 9.68 10.79
N ILE A 180 35.96 8.68 10.36
CA ILE A 180 36.46 7.52 9.60
C ILE A 180 37.17 7.96 8.31
N CYS A 181 36.71 9.04 7.69
CA CYS A 181 37.30 9.58 6.45
C CYS A 181 38.63 10.32 6.66
N GLU A 182 39.05 10.50 7.92
CA GLU A 182 40.28 11.22 8.29
C GLU A 182 41.42 10.26 8.74
N LEU A 183 41.12 8.94 8.71
CA LEU A 183 42.09 7.87 8.90
C LEU A 183 42.73 7.46 7.57
#